data_aa1a45f91f9e7b3e3774d5be0bb9f458
#
_entry.id   aa1a45f91f9e7b3e3774d5be0bb9f458
#
_cell.length_a   1.000
_cell.length_b   1.000
_cell.length_c   1.000
_cell.angle_alpha   90.00
_cell.angle_beta   90.00
_cell.angle_gamma   90.00
#
_symmetry.space_group_name_H-M   'P 1'
#
loop_
_entity.id
_entity.type
_entity.pdbx_description
1 polymer ?
#
loop_
_entity_poly.entity_id
_entity_poly.type
_entity_poly.pdbx_seq_one_letter_code
_entity_poly.pdbx_strand_id
1 'polypeptide(L)'
;EVNITCSHSLGRLGLLERENAALLNASLLKFADSVASAFADALRQRGLKCRFFVSQNDGTLMDAEFVRQFPALTFASGPTNSLRGACKLTGLNDAIVVDLGGTTADIGILQGGFPRESNIVIDVGGVRTNFRMPDILALGLGGGSLVTDEGRSIGPESVGHNLVTQGLAFGGSVLTATDLLVAAGKAT
;
A
#
# COMPACT_ATOMS: atom_id res chain seq x y z
N GLU A 1 15.19 9.31 -26.06
CA GLU A 1 14.08 10.06 -25.42
C GLU A 1 14.48 10.41 -23.99
N VAL A 2 14.21 11.65 -23.58
CA VAL A 2 14.46 12.12 -22.22
C VAL A 2 13.13 12.18 -21.49
N ASN A 3 13.05 11.51 -20.33
CA ASN A 3 11.87 11.55 -19.48
C ASN A 3 11.78 12.92 -18.78
N ILE A 4 10.64 13.57 -18.91
CA ILE A 4 10.39 14.88 -18.31
C ILE A 4 9.18 14.78 -17.39
N THR A 5 9.38 15.25 -16.15
CA THR A 5 8.29 15.39 -15.18
C THR A 5 8.25 16.83 -14.69
N CYS A 6 7.09 17.47 -14.81
CA CYS A 6 6.89 18.81 -14.29
C CYS A 6 6.51 18.75 -12.81
N SER A 7 7.32 19.32 -11.94
CA SER A 7 7.16 19.21 -10.48
C SER A 7 5.82 19.76 -9.96
N HIS A 8 5.24 20.77 -10.64
CA HIS A 8 3.96 21.36 -10.26
C HIS A 8 2.76 20.41 -10.44
N SER A 9 2.93 19.34 -11.25
CA SER A 9 1.87 18.35 -11.51
C SER A 9 1.79 17.26 -10.43
N LEU A 10 2.80 17.17 -9.56
CA LEU A 10 2.91 16.08 -8.56
C LEU A 10 2.86 16.56 -7.13
N GLY A 11 3.59 17.62 -6.82
CA GLY A 11 3.82 18.05 -5.46
C GLY A 11 3.04 19.31 -5.07
N ARG A 12 2.92 19.53 -3.78
CA ARG A 12 2.43 20.80 -3.19
C ARG A 12 3.49 21.88 -3.38
N LEU A 13 3.18 23.10 -2.93
CA LEU A 13 4.18 24.18 -2.85
C LEU A 13 5.36 23.72 -1.99
N GLY A 14 6.55 23.92 -2.49
CA GLY A 14 7.80 23.50 -1.88
C GLY A 14 8.95 23.67 -2.85
N LEU A 15 10.17 23.45 -2.42
CA LEU A 15 11.35 23.54 -3.28
C LEU A 15 11.95 22.14 -3.43
N LEU A 16 12.82 21.74 -2.50
CA LEU A 16 13.59 20.50 -2.58
C LEU A 16 12.70 19.24 -2.59
N GLU A 17 11.73 19.19 -1.70
CA GLU A 17 10.80 18.05 -1.59
C GLU A 17 9.96 17.87 -2.86
N ARG A 18 9.61 18.97 -3.53
CA ARG A 18 8.89 18.94 -4.81
C ARG A 18 9.77 18.50 -5.97
N GLU A 19 11.03 18.93 -5.98
CA GLU A 19 12.02 18.46 -6.96
C GLU A 19 12.28 16.97 -6.77
N ASN A 20 12.49 16.53 -5.56
CA ASN A 20 12.66 15.12 -5.23
C ASN A 20 11.46 14.27 -5.71
N ALA A 21 10.24 14.76 -5.51
CA ALA A 21 9.03 14.11 -6.00
C ALA A 21 9.05 13.98 -7.53
N ALA A 22 9.46 15.03 -8.25
CA ALA A 22 9.54 15.01 -9.70
C ALA A 22 10.64 14.07 -10.22
N LEU A 23 11.81 14.06 -9.58
CA LEU A 23 12.89 13.15 -9.91
C LEU A 23 12.49 11.68 -9.68
N LEU A 24 11.84 11.41 -8.56
CA LEU A 24 11.34 10.06 -8.24
C LEU A 24 10.32 9.61 -9.28
N ASN A 25 9.37 10.46 -9.65
CA ASN A 25 8.41 10.16 -10.71
C ASN A 25 9.11 9.88 -12.04
N ALA A 26 10.04 10.75 -12.44
CA ALA A 26 10.77 10.60 -13.70
C ALA A 26 11.55 9.27 -13.75
N SER A 27 12.10 8.82 -12.64
CA SER A 27 12.80 7.53 -12.53
C SER A 27 11.89 6.32 -12.74
N LEU A 28 10.60 6.46 -12.48
CA LEU A 28 9.61 5.39 -12.56
C LEU A 28 8.89 5.30 -13.92
N LEU A 29 8.98 6.30 -14.78
CA LEU A 29 8.20 6.39 -16.03
C LEU A 29 8.36 5.13 -16.91
N LYS A 30 9.61 4.69 -17.13
CA LYS A 30 9.87 3.50 -17.95
C LYS A 30 9.31 2.22 -17.35
N PHE A 31 9.40 2.08 -16.04
CA PHE A 31 8.85 0.95 -15.31
C PHE A 31 7.31 0.95 -15.41
N ALA A 32 6.68 2.08 -15.18
CA ALA A 32 5.23 2.24 -15.25
C ALA A 32 4.68 1.93 -16.66
N ASP A 33 5.37 2.35 -17.71
CA ASP A 33 4.99 2.02 -19.08
C ASP A 33 5.05 0.51 -19.32
N SER A 34 6.11 -0.15 -18.86
CA SER A 34 6.24 -1.61 -18.97
C SER A 34 5.12 -2.34 -18.24
N VAL A 35 4.80 -1.94 -17.02
CA VAL A 35 3.74 -2.55 -16.20
C VAL A 35 2.36 -2.33 -16.82
N ALA A 36 2.04 -1.09 -17.21
CA ALA A 36 0.75 -0.77 -17.83
C ALA A 36 0.55 -1.52 -19.15
N SER A 37 1.61 -1.64 -19.95
CA SER A 37 1.58 -2.40 -21.21
C SER A 37 1.38 -3.88 -20.97
N ALA A 38 2.14 -4.49 -20.05
CA ALA A 38 2.00 -5.91 -19.70
C ALA A 38 0.60 -6.23 -19.17
N PHE A 39 0.00 -5.35 -18.38
CA PHE A 39 -1.35 -5.52 -17.87
C PHE A 39 -2.40 -5.44 -19.00
N ALA A 40 -2.27 -4.46 -19.90
CA ALA A 40 -3.13 -4.34 -21.07
C ALA A 40 -3.04 -5.58 -21.98
N ASP A 41 -1.84 -6.12 -22.17
CA ASP A 41 -1.61 -7.34 -22.95
C ASP A 41 -2.25 -8.56 -22.29
N ALA A 42 -2.11 -8.69 -20.98
CA ALA A 42 -2.73 -9.79 -20.22
C ALA A 42 -4.27 -9.76 -20.35
N LEU A 43 -4.88 -8.59 -20.27
CA LEU A 43 -6.34 -8.45 -20.50
C LEU A 43 -6.73 -8.85 -21.91
N ARG A 44 -5.99 -8.43 -22.93
CA ARG A 44 -6.22 -8.80 -24.33
C ARG A 44 -6.09 -10.31 -24.55
N GLN A 45 -5.06 -10.94 -24.01
CA GLN A 45 -4.84 -12.39 -24.11
C GLN A 45 -5.97 -13.19 -23.46
N ARG A 46 -6.61 -12.65 -22.43
CA ARG A 46 -7.79 -13.24 -21.79
C ARG A 46 -9.11 -12.91 -22.50
N GLY A 47 -9.07 -12.21 -23.62
CA GLY A 47 -10.27 -11.81 -24.37
C GLY A 47 -11.10 -10.71 -23.69
N LEU A 48 -10.57 -10.04 -22.65
CA LEU A 48 -11.27 -8.99 -21.93
C LEU A 48 -11.14 -7.67 -22.68
N LYS A 49 -12.27 -7.14 -23.14
CA LYS A 49 -12.38 -5.83 -23.79
C LYS A 49 -12.91 -4.80 -22.80
N CYS A 50 -12.08 -4.39 -21.85
CA CYS A 50 -12.45 -3.42 -20.83
C CYS A 50 -11.35 -2.37 -20.64
N ARG A 51 -11.75 -1.20 -20.15
CA ARG A 51 -10.81 -0.22 -19.61
C ARG A 51 -10.37 -0.69 -18.23
N PHE A 52 -9.10 -0.49 -17.88
CA PHE A 52 -8.64 -0.68 -16.53
C PHE A 52 -8.21 0.65 -15.91
N PHE A 53 -8.32 0.72 -14.61
CA PHE A 53 -7.96 1.87 -13.81
C PHE A 53 -7.06 1.42 -12.69
N VAL A 54 -6.18 2.29 -12.26
CA VAL A 54 -5.25 2.09 -11.14
C VAL A 54 -5.61 3.07 -10.03
N SER A 55 -5.57 2.61 -8.80
CA SER A 55 -5.85 3.45 -7.65
C SER A 55 -4.72 4.42 -7.38
N GLN A 56 -5.06 5.64 -7.08
CA GLN A 56 -4.16 6.64 -6.57
C GLN A 56 -4.04 6.59 -5.04
N ASN A 57 -3.02 7.24 -4.54
CA ASN A 57 -2.73 7.37 -3.13
C ASN A 57 -3.78 8.20 -2.34
N ASP A 58 -4.59 8.99 -3.02
CA ASP A 58 -5.71 9.75 -2.43
C ASP A 58 -7.05 9.01 -2.43
N GLY A 59 -7.09 7.79 -2.99
CA GLY A 59 -8.30 6.96 -3.09
C GLY A 59 -9.15 7.22 -4.33
N THR A 60 -8.66 8.02 -5.26
CA THR A 60 -9.26 8.17 -6.60
C THR A 60 -8.67 7.17 -7.59
N LEU A 61 -9.13 7.19 -8.83
CA LEU A 61 -8.70 6.29 -9.88
C LEU A 61 -8.08 7.08 -11.02
N MET A 62 -7.05 6.51 -11.63
CA MET A 62 -6.42 7.01 -12.84
C MET A 62 -6.43 5.96 -13.94
N ASP A 63 -6.52 6.39 -15.17
CA ASP A 63 -6.40 5.48 -16.32
C ASP A 63 -4.93 5.12 -16.61
N ALA A 64 -4.74 4.18 -17.53
CA ALA A 64 -3.42 3.67 -17.87
C ALA A 64 -2.47 4.75 -18.40
N GLU A 65 -2.99 5.73 -19.14
CA GLU A 65 -2.18 6.81 -19.70
C GLU A 65 -1.68 7.77 -18.61
N PHE A 66 -2.54 8.08 -17.65
CA PHE A 66 -2.18 8.91 -16.51
C PHE A 66 -1.17 8.20 -15.59
N VAL A 67 -1.29 6.88 -15.40
CA VAL A 67 -0.28 6.07 -14.67
C VAL A 67 1.10 6.16 -15.32
N ARG A 68 1.17 6.11 -16.66
CA ARG A 68 2.43 6.25 -17.39
C ARG A 68 3.12 7.60 -17.15
N GLN A 69 2.33 8.65 -16.97
CA GLN A 69 2.84 9.99 -16.73
C GLN A 69 3.17 10.25 -15.25
N PHE A 70 2.35 9.72 -14.34
CA PHE A 70 2.42 10.00 -12.90
C PHE A 70 2.45 8.74 -12.03
N PRO A 71 3.40 7.82 -12.26
CA PRO A 71 3.47 6.57 -11.50
C PRO A 71 3.67 6.77 -9.98
N ALA A 72 4.30 7.85 -9.57
CA ALA A 72 4.50 8.14 -8.15
C ALA A 72 3.18 8.30 -7.38
N LEU A 73 2.08 8.62 -8.06
CA LEU A 73 0.75 8.71 -7.44
C LEU A 73 0.17 7.32 -7.06
N THR A 74 0.83 6.21 -7.40
CA THR A 74 0.43 4.87 -6.95
C THR A 74 1.00 4.49 -5.58
N PHE A 75 1.91 5.29 -5.02
CA PHE A 75 2.49 5.00 -3.72
C PHE A 75 1.40 4.93 -2.64
N ALA A 76 1.49 3.94 -1.74
CA ALA A 76 0.51 3.68 -0.69
C ALA A 76 -0.94 3.47 -1.18
N SER A 77 -1.15 3.14 -2.47
CA SER A 77 -2.49 2.82 -2.99
C SER A 77 -3.10 1.54 -2.39
N GLY A 78 -2.27 0.60 -1.92
CA GLY A 78 -2.73 -0.63 -1.24
C GLY A 78 -3.54 -0.31 0.02
N PRO A 79 -2.94 0.29 1.05
CA PRO A 79 -3.65 0.72 2.25
C PRO A 79 -4.84 1.65 1.94
N THR A 80 -4.69 2.55 0.98
CA THR A 80 -5.78 3.43 0.52
C THR A 80 -6.98 2.63 0.01
N ASN A 81 -6.74 1.56 -0.76
CA ASN A 81 -7.82 0.67 -1.23
C ASN A 81 -8.53 -0.02 -0.07
N SER A 82 -7.80 -0.47 0.95
CA SER A 82 -8.37 -1.07 2.15
C SER A 82 -9.29 -0.08 2.87
N LEU A 83 -8.86 1.17 3.04
CA LEU A 83 -9.69 2.21 3.63
C LEU A 83 -10.96 2.48 2.79
N ARG A 84 -10.81 2.64 1.48
CA ARG A 84 -11.95 2.83 0.56
C ARG A 84 -12.89 1.63 0.55
N GLY A 85 -12.32 0.42 0.60
CA GLY A 85 -13.07 -0.82 0.72
C GLY A 85 -13.88 -0.89 2.01
N ALA A 86 -13.28 -0.54 3.14
CA ALA A 86 -13.95 -0.47 4.44
C ALA A 86 -15.13 0.51 4.42
N CYS A 87 -14.91 1.72 3.87
CA CYS A 87 -15.99 2.70 3.69
C CYS A 87 -17.16 2.11 2.87
N LYS A 88 -16.85 1.46 1.75
CA LYS A 88 -17.86 0.88 0.86
C LYS A 88 -18.64 -0.26 1.52
N LEU A 89 -17.97 -1.10 2.30
CA LEU A 89 -18.58 -2.27 2.94
C LEU A 89 -19.41 -1.89 4.17
N THR A 90 -18.98 -0.90 4.93
CA THR A 90 -19.65 -0.49 6.18
C THR A 90 -20.64 0.64 6.00
N GLY A 91 -20.49 1.46 4.94
CA GLY A 91 -21.24 2.72 4.76
C GLY A 91 -20.75 3.86 5.65
N LEU A 92 -19.68 3.66 6.43
CA LEU A 92 -19.12 4.69 7.32
C LEU A 92 -18.19 5.61 6.52
N ASN A 93 -18.44 6.91 6.56
CA ASN A 93 -17.60 7.91 5.89
C ASN A 93 -16.48 8.45 6.79
N ASP A 94 -16.66 8.39 8.09
CA ASP A 94 -15.69 8.86 9.10
C ASP A 94 -15.43 7.72 10.07
N ALA A 95 -14.20 7.19 10.05
CA ALA A 95 -13.82 6.02 10.84
C ALA A 95 -12.30 5.88 10.94
N ILE A 96 -11.85 5.18 11.96
CA ILE A 96 -10.51 4.58 12.00
C ILE A 96 -10.63 3.19 11.38
N VAL A 97 -9.77 2.90 10.42
CA VAL A 97 -9.68 1.59 9.76
C VAL A 97 -8.38 0.94 10.15
N VAL A 98 -8.45 -0.31 10.57
CA VAL A 98 -7.28 -1.17 10.83
C VAL A 98 -7.32 -2.32 9.84
N ASP A 99 -6.36 -2.34 8.93
CA ASP A 99 -6.15 -3.44 7.98
C ASP A 99 -5.03 -4.33 8.51
N LEU A 100 -5.40 -5.48 9.04
CA LEU A 100 -4.45 -6.44 9.59
C LEU A 100 -4.18 -7.55 8.57
N GLY A 101 -3.00 -7.48 7.96
CA GLY A 101 -2.53 -8.46 6.98
C GLY A 101 -1.70 -9.60 7.56
N GLY A 102 -1.01 -10.32 6.69
CA GLY A 102 -0.10 -11.40 7.09
C GLY A 102 1.21 -10.92 7.68
N THR A 103 1.69 -9.75 7.29
CA THR A 103 3.01 -9.20 7.68
C THR A 103 2.91 -7.84 8.37
N THR A 104 1.94 -7.04 8.00
CA THR A 104 1.77 -5.66 8.47
C THR A 104 0.35 -5.40 8.92
N ALA A 105 0.19 -4.41 9.78
CA ALA A 105 -1.08 -3.77 10.10
C ALA A 105 -1.01 -2.32 9.66
N ASP A 106 -1.94 -1.89 8.83
CA ASP A 106 -2.06 -0.52 8.36
C ASP A 106 -3.26 0.15 9.04
N ILE A 107 -3.00 1.26 9.73
CA ILE A 107 -4.00 2.03 10.45
C ILE A 107 -4.16 3.37 9.75
N GLY A 108 -5.36 3.67 9.30
CA GLY A 108 -5.67 4.92 8.62
C GLY A 108 -6.99 5.52 9.08
N ILE A 109 -7.20 6.77 8.72
CA ILE A 109 -8.41 7.51 9.05
C ILE A 109 -9.17 7.82 7.76
N LEU A 110 -10.46 7.47 7.75
CA LEU A 110 -11.42 7.95 6.76
C LEU A 110 -12.00 9.28 7.21
N GLN A 111 -12.10 10.21 6.27
CA GLN A 111 -12.78 11.49 6.45
C GLN A 111 -13.61 11.80 5.20
N GLY A 112 -14.92 11.91 5.35
CA GLY A 112 -15.83 12.10 4.23
C GLY A 112 -15.78 10.96 3.19
N GLY A 113 -15.46 9.74 3.61
CA GLY A 113 -15.36 8.55 2.77
C GLY A 113 -14.03 8.40 2.02
N PHE A 114 -13.06 9.28 2.26
CA PHE A 114 -11.71 9.20 1.66
C PHE A 114 -10.64 9.08 2.75
N PRO A 115 -9.47 8.50 2.43
CA PRO A 115 -8.33 8.52 3.32
C PRO A 115 -7.93 9.96 3.66
N ARG A 116 -7.73 10.24 4.95
CA ARG A 116 -7.19 11.54 5.37
C ARG A 116 -5.80 11.73 4.79
N GLU A 117 -5.53 12.87 4.19
CA GLU A 117 -4.19 13.19 3.69
C GLU A 117 -3.25 13.59 4.83
N SER A 118 -2.01 13.12 4.74
CA SER A 118 -0.93 13.59 5.61
C SER A 118 -0.58 15.05 5.29
N ASN A 119 -0.41 15.84 6.32
CA ASN A 119 0.05 17.23 6.20
C ASN A 119 1.58 17.37 6.32
N ILE A 120 2.29 16.26 6.49
CA ILE A 120 3.72 16.24 6.75
C ILE A 120 4.46 15.88 5.47
N VAL A 121 5.70 16.37 5.36
CA VAL A 121 6.66 15.87 4.37
C VAL A 121 6.87 14.39 4.60
N ILE A 122 6.77 13.61 3.54
CA ILE A 122 6.82 12.15 3.59
C ILE A 122 8.16 11.67 3.05
N ASP A 123 8.76 10.73 3.77
CA ASP A 123 9.94 10.03 3.32
C ASP A 123 9.52 8.81 2.47
N VAL A 124 10.05 8.73 1.26
CA VAL A 124 9.88 7.60 0.37
C VAL A 124 11.26 7.03 0.05
N GLY A 125 11.58 5.90 0.68
CA GLY A 125 12.88 5.24 0.47
C GLY A 125 14.09 6.09 0.87
N GLY A 126 14.02 6.88 1.93
CA GLY A 126 15.07 7.78 2.40
C GLY A 126 15.07 9.14 1.71
N VAL A 127 14.10 9.42 0.84
CA VAL A 127 14.00 10.68 0.10
C VAL A 127 12.78 11.47 0.56
N ARG A 128 13.00 12.66 1.10
CA ARG A 128 11.92 13.57 1.51
C ARG A 128 11.18 14.11 0.29
N THR A 129 9.86 13.92 0.30
CA THR A 129 8.96 14.33 -0.78
C THR A 129 7.74 15.06 -0.22
N ASN A 130 7.04 15.81 -1.07
CA ASN A 130 5.80 16.48 -0.71
C ASN A 130 4.59 15.98 -1.52
N PHE A 131 4.59 14.71 -1.86
CA PHE A 131 3.39 14.08 -2.45
C PHE A 131 2.18 14.22 -1.52
N ARG A 132 1.01 14.25 -2.11
CA ARG A 132 -0.21 13.99 -1.36
C ARG A 132 -0.25 12.50 -1.02
N MET A 133 -0.10 12.17 0.23
CA MET A 133 -0.09 10.79 0.69
C MET A 133 -1.14 10.61 1.78
N PRO A 134 -1.76 9.42 1.86
CA PRO A 134 -2.66 9.12 2.96
C PRO A 134 -1.89 9.12 4.28
N ASP A 135 -2.55 9.58 5.34
CA ASP A 135 -2.03 9.50 6.70
C ASP A 135 -2.26 8.09 7.25
N ILE A 136 -1.25 7.25 7.08
CA ILE A 136 -1.30 5.83 7.44
C ILE A 136 -0.14 5.51 8.37
N LEU A 137 -0.45 4.87 9.48
CA LEU A 137 0.51 4.25 10.36
C LEU A 137 0.65 2.77 10.00
N ALA A 138 1.79 2.39 9.44
CA ALA A 138 2.13 1.01 9.15
C ALA A 138 2.94 0.40 10.30
N LEU A 139 2.50 -0.74 10.80
CA LEU A 139 3.16 -1.50 11.85
C LEU A 139 3.62 -2.85 11.30
N GLY A 140 4.84 -3.26 11.63
CA GLY A 140 5.37 -4.59 11.32
C GLY A 140 4.73 -5.69 12.21
N LEU A 141 3.41 -5.78 12.20
CA LEU A 141 2.61 -6.72 12.96
C LEU A 141 1.52 -7.31 12.09
N GLY A 142 1.53 -8.60 11.89
CA GLY A 142 0.54 -9.33 11.10
C GLY A 142 0.44 -10.79 11.54
N GLY A 143 -0.42 -11.56 10.90
CA GLY A 143 -0.64 -12.97 11.27
C GLY A 143 0.62 -13.84 11.24
N GLY A 144 1.55 -13.57 10.32
CA GLY A 144 2.82 -14.30 10.20
C GLY A 144 3.96 -13.71 11.04
N SER A 145 3.73 -12.68 11.85
CA SER A 145 4.77 -12.09 12.70
C SER A 145 5.31 -13.11 13.69
N LEU A 146 6.64 -13.17 13.80
CA LEU A 146 7.32 -14.09 14.71
C LEU A 146 7.07 -13.70 16.16
N VAL A 147 6.85 -14.70 16.98
CA VAL A 147 6.83 -14.56 18.43
C VAL A 147 8.20 -14.94 18.97
N THR A 148 8.88 -14.01 19.57
CA THR A 148 10.26 -14.14 20.04
C THR A 148 10.37 -13.79 21.52
N ASP A 149 11.56 -13.91 22.08
CA ASP A 149 11.85 -13.54 23.47
C ASP A 149 10.87 -14.16 24.48
N GLU A 150 10.68 -15.49 24.36
CA GLU A 150 9.78 -16.27 25.24
C GLU A 150 8.34 -15.72 25.26
N GLY A 151 7.86 -15.20 24.13
CA GLY A 151 6.51 -14.64 24.00
C GLY A 151 6.37 -13.18 24.39
N ARG A 152 7.47 -12.47 24.67
CA ARG A 152 7.44 -11.07 25.07
C ARG A 152 7.46 -10.09 23.90
N SER A 153 7.87 -10.57 22.70
CA SER A 153 7.95 -9.76 21.50
C SER A 153 7.24 -10.42 20.34
N ILE A 154 6.54 -9.61 19.52
CA ILE A 154 5.89 -10.06 18.28
C ILE A 154 6.30 -9.12 17.16
N GLY A 155 6.85 -9.71 16.06
CA GLY A 155 7.37 -8.92 14.95
C GLY A 155 8.62 -8.10 15.30
N PRO A 156 9.09 -7.21 14.39
CA PRO A 156 8.56 -6.98 13.04
C PRO A 156 8.85 -8.10 12.03
N GLU A 157 9.73 -9.05 12.38
CA GLU A 157 10.03 -10.18 11.51
C GLU A 157 8.79 -11.07 11.32
N SER A 158 8.64 -11.63 10.11
CA SER A 158 7.47 -12.43 9.74
C SER A 158 7.84 -13.57 8.81
N VAL A 159 7.14 -14.70 8.94
CA VAL A 159 7.21 -15.79 7.95
C VAL A 159 6.54 -15.43 6.63
N GLY A 160 5.79 -14.34 6.57
CA GLY A 160 5.12 -13.85 5.36
C GLY A 160 4.21 -14.89 4.72
N HIS A 161 4.39 -15.11 3.42
CA HIS A 161 3.61 -16.07 2.64
C HIS A 161 3.84 -17.54 3.04
N ASN A 162 4.87 -17.84 3.81
CA ASN A 162 5.16 -19.19 4.30
C ASN A 162 4.37 -19.56 5.56
N LEU A 163 3.44 -18.74 6.02
CA LEU A 163 2.66 -18.98 7.24
C LEU A 163 2.02 -20.36 7.25
N VAL A 164 1.39 -20.76 6.16
CA VAL A 164 0.68 -22.06 6.05
C VAL A 164 1.60 -23.30 6.05
N THR A 165 2.92 -23.09 5.90
CA THR A 165 3.92 -24.19 5.94
C THR A 165 4.80 -24.12 7.16
N GLN A 166 4.97 -22.97 7.76
CA GLN A 166 5.90 -22.76 8.88
C GLN A 166 5.21 -22.54 10.21
N GLY A 167 3.97 -22.00 10.23
CA GLY A 167 3.23 -21.75 11.47
C GLY A 167 2.84 -23.04 12.18
N LEU A 168 2.89 -23.04 13.53
CA LEU A 168 2.55 -24.19 14.36
C LEU A 168 1.12 -24.67 14.14
N ALA A 169 0.15 -23.76 14.00
CA ALA A 169 -1.26 -24.08 13.76
C ALA A 169 -1.47 -24.86 12.44
N PHE A 170 -0.52 -24.80 11.53
CA PHE A 170 -0.54 -25.49 10.23
C PHE A 170 0.41 -26.70 10.19
N GLY A 171 0.96 -27.11 11.35
CA GLY A 171 1.87 -28.25 11.45
C GLY A 171 3.35 -27.91 11.20
N GLY A 172 3.71 -26.64 11.13
CA GLY A 172 5.10 -26.16 11.06
C GLY A 172 5.77 -26.14 12.43
N SER A 173 6.90 -25.43 12.51
CA SER A 173 7.73 -25.38 13.73
C SER A 173 7.98 -23.95 14.26
N VAL A 174 7.37 -22.95 13.65
CA VAL A 174 7.60 -21.53 13.96
C VAL A 174 6.37 -20.96 14.68
N LEU A 175 6.60 -20.37 15.86
CA LEU A 175 5.53 -19.71 16.60
C LEU A 175 5.26 -18.32 16.02
N THR A 176 4.02 -18.07 15.61
CA THR A 176 3.58 -16.83 14.97
C THR A 176 2.39 -16.19 15.72
N ALA A 177 2.06 -14.95 15.37
CA ALA A 177 0.88 -14.28 15.92
C ALA A 177 -0.43 -15.05 15.64
N THR A 178 -0.55 -15.70 14.48
CA THR A 178 -1.70 -16.56 14.16
C THR A 178 -1.83 -17.72 15.14
N ASP A 179 -0.72 -18.34 15.51
CA ASP A 179 -0.74 -19.46 16.45
C ASP A 179 -1.26 -19.06 17.83
N LEU A 180 -0.90 -17.84 18.28
CA LEU A 180 -1.44 -17.29 19.51
C LEU A 180 -2.95 -17.05 19.44
N LEU A 181 -3.46 -16.57 18.31
CA LEU A 181 -4.89 -16.35 18.10
C LEU A 181 -5.66 -17.67 18.08
N VAL A 182 -5.10 -18.70 17.42
CA VAL A 182 -5.69 -20.06 17.40
C VAL A 182 -5.69 -20.65 18.81
N ALA A 183 -4.58 -20.58 19.53
CA ALA A 183 -4.49 -21.07 20.91
C ALA A 183 -5.45 -20.34 21.87
N ALA A 184 -5.70 -19.07 21.63
CA ALA A 184 -6.66 -18.26 22.39
C ALA A 184 -8.12 -18.48 21.97
N GLY A 185 -8.41 -19.35 20.99
CA GLY A 185 -9.75 -19.59 20.45
C GLY A 185 -10.36 -18.39 19.74
N LYS A 186 -9.52 -17.49 19.20
CA LYS A 186 -9.94 -16.28 18.47
C LYS A 186 -9.88 -16.46 16.95
N ALA A 187 -9.23 -17.53 16.49
CA ALA A 187 -9.17 -17.95 15.10
C ALA A 187 -9.31 -19.46 15.00
N THR A 188 -9.78 -19.98 13.86
CA THR A 188 -9.96 -21.41 13.56
C THR A 188 -9.21 -21.76 12.27
#